data_fd9e2c9ed3458f1273e7d415a7e36c98
#
_entry.id   fd9e2c9ed3458f1273e7d415a7e36c98
#
_cell.length_a   1.000
_cell.length_b   1.000
_cell.length_c   1.000
_cell.angle_alpha   90.00
_cell.angle_beta   90.00
_cell.angle_gamma   90.00
#
_symmetry.space_group_name_H-M   'P 1'
#
loop_
_entity.id
_entity.type
_entity.pdbx_description
1 polymer ?
#
loop_
_entity_poly.entity_id
_entity_poly.type
_entity_poly.pdbx_seq_one_letter_code
_entity_poly.pdbx_strand_id
1 'polypeptide(L)'
;MRAERLSRLQGVYAIVDGGSTATPLALVAAFLEGGARVVQLRLKDAPAGDLFRIAVESVALCRVRGALLLVNDRPDVARCAAADGVHLGQDDLPPAAAREILGPDAIVGISTHSDAEIDAAKAAGADYVGFGPVFATRSKGKSPLPPPQGIAGLRRAVERASPLPVVAIGGITVATVAEVARAGARCAAAIAELCAAPDPATRTREMARAFVGDGHAR
;
A
#
# COMPACT_ATOMS: atom_id res chain seq x y z
N MET A 1 -0.42 17.92 -6.43
CA MET A 1 0.86 18.12 -5.70
C MET A 1 0.97 17.12 -4.54
N ARG A 2 2.18 16.94 -3.92
CA ARG A 2 2.42 15.86 -2.91
C ARG A 2 1.43 15.87 -1.73
N ALA A 3 1.17 17.02 -1.12
CA ALA A 3 0.22 17.14 -0.01
C ALA A 3 -1.20 16.67 -0.38
N GLU A 4 -1.66 16.99 -1.57
CA GLU A 4 -2.95 16.54 -2.11
C GLU A 4 -2.99 15.02 -2.32
N ARG A 5 -1.91 14.44 -2.86
CA ARG A 5 -1.80 12.97 -2.96
C ARG A 5 -1.84 12.32 -1.58
N LEU A 6 -1.10 12.87 -0.62
CA LEU A 6 -1.09 12.35 0.76
C LEU A 6 -2.47 12.42 1.44
N SER A 7 -3.28 13.43 1.16
CA SER A 7 -4.65 13.49 1.70
C SER A 7 -5.54 12.36 1.18
N ARG A 8 -5.23 11.82 0.00
CA ARG A 8 -5.93 10.67 -0.62
C ARG A 8 -5.41 9.31 -0.15
N LEU A 9 -4.27 9.26 0.56
CA LEU A 9 -3.72 8.04 1.16
C LEU A 9 -4.56 7.64 2.37
N GLN A 10 -5.66 6.92 2.14
CA GLN A 10 -6.60 6.49 3.18
C GLN A 10 -7.43 5.27 2.74
N GLY A 11 -7.95 4.51 3.70
CA GLY A 11 -8.86 3.39 3.43
C GLY A 11 -8.16 2.11 2.98
N VAL A 12 -8.73 1.38 2.04
CA VAL A 12 -8.14 0.15 1.52
C VAL A 12 -7.00 0.47 0.57
N TYR A 13 -5.84 -0.14 0.85
CA TYR A 13 -4.64 -0.12 0.06
C TYR A 13 -4.46 -1.52 -0.57
N ALA A 14 -4.88 -1.69 -1.80
CA ALA A 14 -4.86 -2.97 -2.48
C ALA A 14 -3.51 -3.20 -3.19
N ILE A 15 -2.87 -4.33 -2.93
CA ILE A 15 -1.58 -4.69 -3.56
C ILE A 15 -1.82 -5.77 -4.59
N VAL A 16 -1.55 -5.45 -5.85
CA VAL A 16 -1.54 -6.41 -6.96
C VAL A 16 -0.22 -7.17 -6.91
N ASP A 17 -0.28 -8.46 -6.61
CA ASP A 17 0.88 -9.34 -6.55
C ASP A 17 0.93 -10.27 -7.76
N GLY A 18 2.14 -10.53 -8.27
CA GLY A 18 2.35 -11.33 -9.48
C GLY A 18 2.00 -12.81 -9.39
N GLY A 19 1.72 -13.31 -8.17
CA GLY A 19 1.32 -14.71 -7.92
C GLY A 19 -0.18 -14.99 -8.10
N SER A 20 -0.99 -14.01 -8.51
CA SER A 20 -2.43 -14.19 -8.73
C SER A 20 -2.72 -14.89 -10.07
N THR A 21 -3.82 -15.64 -10.13
CA THR A 21 -4.34 -16.23 -11.37
C THR A 21 -5.02 -15.20 -12.29
N ALA A 22 -5.50 -14.10 -11.74
CA ALA A 22 -6.06 -13.00 -12.50
C ALA A 22 -4.97 -12.08 -13.06
N THR A 23 -5.21 -11.46 -14.20
CA THR A 23 -4.25 -10.51 -14.77
C THR A 23 -4.13 -9.26 -13.88
N PRO A 24 -2.95 -8.61 -13.82
CA PRO A 24 -2.76 -7.42 -13.00
C PRO A 24 -3.77 -6.31 -13.27
N LEU A 25 -4.11 -6.05 -14.54
CA LEU A 25 -5.10 -5.02 -14.90
C LEU A 25 -6.52 -5.37 -14.48
N ALA A 26 -6.90 -6.66 -14.55
CA ALA A 26 -8.19 -7.11 -14.05
C ALA A 26 -8.31 -6.91 -12.52
N LEU A 27 -7.23 -7.18 -11.78
CA LEU A 27 -7.18 -6.93 -10.34
C LEU A 27 -7.27 -5.43 -10.02
N VAL A 28 -6.51 -4.59 -10.73
CA VAL A 28 -6.59 -3.13 -10.56
C VAL A 28 -8.02 -2.64 -10.76
N ALA A 29 -8.68 -3.05 -11.86
CA ALA A 29 -10.06 -2.66 -12.15
C ALA A 29 -11.04 -3.12 -11.05
N ALA A 30 -10.93 -4.38 -10.61
CA ALA A 30 -11.76 -4.95 -9.56
C ALA A 30 -11.57 -4.23 -8.20
N PHE A 31 -10.31 -3.94 -7.81
CA PHE A 31 -10.03 -3.22 -6.58
C PHE A 31 -10.59 -1.81 -6.60
N LEU A 32 -10.46 -1.10 -7.72
CA LEU A 32 -11.03 0.24 -7.90
C LEU A 32 -12.56 0.22 -7.89
N GLU A 33 -13.19 -0.79 -8.50
CA GLU A 33 -14.64 -1.00 -8.44
C GLU A 33 -15.11 -1.25 -6.99
N GLY A 34 -14.31 -2.00 -6.22
CA GLY A 34 -14.54 -2.26 -4.81
C GLY A 34 -14.29 -1.05 -3.89
N GLY A 35 -13.76 0.06 -4.41
CA GLY A 35 -13.53 1.29 -3.65
C GLY A 35 -12.16 1.40 -3.00
N ALA A 36 -11.15 0.66 -3.48
CA ALA A 36 -9.77 0.88 -3.07
C ALA A 36 -9.33 2.31 -3.42
N ARG A 37 -8.71 3.00 -2.47
CA ARG A 37 -8.21 4.36 -2.63
C ARG A 37 -6.74 4.41 -3.04
N VAL A 38 -6.02 3.33 -2.79
CA VAL A 38 -4.61 3.17 -3.16
C VAL A 38 -4.43 1.80 -3.79
N VAL A 39 -3.76 1.75 -4.92
CA VAL A 39 -3.33 0.51 -5.57
C VAL A 39 -1.81 0.51 -5.66
N GLN A 40 -1.18 -0.62 -5.33
CA GLN A 40 0.25 -0.84 -5.53
C GLN A 40 0.47 -1.97 -6.52
N LEU A 41 1.28 -1.72 -7.54
CA LEU A 41 1.78 -2.78 -8.43
C LEU A 41 3.04 -3.40 -7.83
N ARG A 42 2.96 -4.68 -7.41
CA ARG A 42 4.06 -5.47 -6.87
C ARG A 42 4.29 -6.71 -7.75
N LEU A 43 4.85 -6.50 -8.93
CA LEU A 43 5.11 -7.53 -9.92
C LEU A 43 6.63 -7.80 -9.98
N LYS A 44 7.18 -8.43 -8.93
CA LYS A 44 8.64 -8.56 -8.71
C LYS A 44 9.37 -9.29 -9.82
N ASP A 45 8.73 -10.28 -10.44
CA ASP A 45 9.32 -11.11 -11.47
C ASP A 45 8.98 -10.64 -12.90
N ALA A 46 8.23 -9.54 -13.03
CA ALA A 46 7.85 -9.02 -14.34
C ALA A 46 9.03 -8.31 -15.03
N PRO A 47 9.25 -8.54 -16.33
CA PRO A 47 10.17 -7.73 -17.11
C PRO A 47 9.83 -6.23 -17.00
N ALA A 48 10.85 -5.38 -17.00
CA ALA A 48 10.65 -3.93 -16.82
C ALA A 48 9.69 -3.31 -17.83
N GLY A 49 9.72 -3.75 -19.09
CA GLY A 49 8.82 -3.28 -20.14
C GLY A 49 7.36 -3.66 -19.88
N ASP A 50 7.10 -4.87 -19.37
CA ASP A 50 5.76 -5.31 -19.02
C ASP A 50 5.22 -4.56 -17.80
N LEU A 51 6.05 -4.40 -16.76
CA LEU A 51 5.69 -3.61 -15.58
C LEU A 51 5.36 -2.16 -15.99
N PHE A 52 6.15 -1.56 -16.86
CA PHE A 52 5.91 -0.20 -17.36
C PHE A 52 4.57 -0.11 -18.11
N ARG A 53 4.29 -1.01 -19.05
CA ARG A 53 3.03 -1.03 -19.79
C ARG A 53 1.82 -1.16 -18.86
N ILE A 54 1.88 -2.12 -17.91
CA ILE A 54 0.83 -2.32 -16.92
C ILE A 54 0.68 -1.07 -16.02
N ALA A 55 1.78 -0.43 -15.63
CA ALA A 55 1.74 0.77 -14.81
C ALA A 55 1.06 1.94 -15.53
N VAL A 56 1.33 2.17 -16.82
CA VAL A 56 0.68 3.22 -17.63
C VAL A 56 -0.83 3.02 -17.68
N GLU A 57 -1.29 1.80 -17.96
CA GLU A 57 -2.72 1.48 -18.02
C GLU A 57 -3.37 1.60 -16.63
N SER A 58 -2.68 1.15 -15.58
CA SER A 58 -3.15 1.26 -14.19
C SER A 58 -3.26 2.72 -13.71
N VAL A 59 -2.34 3.60 -14.12
CA VAL A 59 -2.42 5.05 -13.85
C VAL A 59 -3.71 5.63 -14.42
N ALA A 60 -4.04 5.28 -15.68
CA ALA A 60 -5.27 5.75 -16.32
C ALA A 60 -6.53 5.30 -15.54
N LEU A 61 -6.59 4.03 -15.14
CA LEU A 61 -7.69 3.49 -14.35
C LEU A 61 -7.81 4.18 -12.97
N CYS A 62 -6.70 4.34 -12.27
CA CYS A 62 -6.67 5.00 -10.96
C CYS A 62 -7.13 6.46 -11.04
N ARG A 63 -6.69 7.21 -12.05
CA ARG A 63 -7.08 8.62 -12.26
C ARG A 63 -8.58 8.79 -12.42
N VAL A 64 -9.24 7.94 -13.21
CA VAL A 64 -10.70 7.97 -13.43
C VAL A 64 -11.46 7.78 -12.11
N ARG A 65 -10.92 6.99 -11.19
CA ARG A 65 -11.54 6.68 -9.89
C ARG A 65 -11.03 7.56 -8.74
N GLY A 66 -10.16 8.52 -9.00
CA GLY A 66 -9.56 9.36 -7.97
C GLY A 66 -8.68 8.58 -6.97
N ALA A 67 -8.18 7.39 -7.34
CA ALA A 67 -7.29 6.57 -6.53
C ALA A 67 -5.81 6.90 -6.83
N LEU A 68 -4.92 6.50 -5.92
CA LEU A 68 -3.47 6.61 -6.09
C LEU A 68 -2.91 5.32 -6.69
N LEU A 69 -1.97 5.45 -7.61
CA LEU A 69 -1.12 4.33 -8.05
C LEU A 69 0.30 4.48 -7.52
N LEU A 70 0.78 3.44 -6.85
CA LEU A 70 2.16 3.33 -6.39
C LEU A 70 2.82 2.11 -7.06
N VAL A 71 4.10 2.23 -7.41
CA VAL A 71 4.89 1.10 -7.92
C VAL A 71 5.80 0.59 -6.82
N ASN A 72 5.93 -0.73 -6.70
CA ASN A 72 6.80 -1.34 -5.70
C ASN A 72 8.26 -1.35 -6.19
N ASP A 73 9.22 -0.92 -5.37
CA ASP A 73 10.69 -0.99 -5.54
C ASP A 73 11.28 -0.26 -6.79
N ARG A 74 10.47 0.24 -7.72
CA ARG A 74 10.90 0.76 -9.02
C ARG A 74 10.53 2.22 -9.24
N PRO A 75 11.29 3.19 -8.68
CA PRO A 75 11.03 4.63 -8.87
C PRO A 75 11.21 5.07 -10.33
N ASP A 76 12.06 4.42 -11.10
CA ASP A 76 12.25 4.64 -12.54
C ASP A 76 10.95 4.35 -13.33
N VAL A 77 10.35 3.18 -13.08
CA VAL A 77 9.07 2.81 -13.71
C VAL A 77 7.95 3.74 -13.26
N ALA A 78 7.88 4.04 -11.95
CA ALA A 78 6.89 4.96 -11.41
C ALA A 78 6.98 6.35 -12.07
N ARG A 79 8.19 6.86 -12.27
CA ARG A 79 8.45 8.13 -12.96
C ARG A 79 7.99 8.10 -14.40
N CYS A 80 8.42 7.08 -15.17
CA CYS A 80 8.11 6.95 -16.59
C CYS A 80 6.60 6.74 -16.84
N ALA A 81 5.92 6.00 -15.98
CA ALA A 81 4.47 5.77 -16.06
C ALA A 81 3.63 6.92 -15.51
N ALA A 82 4.24 7.96 -14.95
CA ALA A 82 3.58 9.05 -14.25
C ALA A 82 2.64 8.57 -13.11
N ALA A 83 3.08 7.52 -12.39
CA ALA A 83 2.43 7.05 -11.17
C ALA A 83 2.54 8.10 -10.03
N ASP A 84 1.73 7.95 -8.99
CA ASP A 84 1.70 8.90 -7.89
C ASP A 84 2.92 8.79 -6.96
N GLY A 85 3.63 7.66 -7.00
CA GLY A 85 4.83 7.44 -6.21
C GLY A 85 5.32 6.00 -6.18
N VAL A 86 6.13 5.70 -5.17
CA VAL A 86 6.78 4.40 -4.97
C VAL A 86 6.62 3.93 -3.53
N HIS A 87 6.62 2.60 -3.33
CA HIS A 87 6.80 1.97 -2.02
C HIS A 87 8.07 1.14 -2.04
N LEU A 88 8.94 1.35 -1.06
CA LEU A 88 10.29 0.76 -0.96
C LEU A 88 10.41 -0.12 0.29
N GLY A 89 11.18 -1.19 0.19
CA GLY A 89 11.64 -1.98 1.32
C GLY A 89 12.91 -1.42 1.95
N GLN A 90 13.44 -2.14 2.97
CA GLN A 90 14.64 -1.73 3.68
C GLN A 90 15.93 -1.90 2.85
N ASP A 91 15.91 -2.83 1.89
CA ASP A 91 17.06 -3.16 1.04
C ASP A 91 16.99 -2.48 -0.35
N ASP A 92 15.96 -1.66 -0.59
CA ASP A 92 15.77 -0.93 -1.84
C ASP A 92 16.52 0.42 -1.84
N LEU A 93 16.32 1.23 -2.88
CA LEU A 93 16.92 2.57 -2.95
C LEU A 93 16.51 3.42 -1.73
N PRO A 94 17.44 4.19 -1.15
CA PRO A 94 17.10 5.14 -0.10
C PRO A 94 16.04 6.15 -0.56
N PRO A 95 15.13 6.60 0.33
CA PRO A 95 14.06 7.55 -0.01
C PRO A 95 14.53 8.81 -0.73
N ALA A 96 15.69 9.34 -0.34
CA ALA A 96 16.27 10.53 -0.97
C ALA A 96 16.60 10.27 -2.45
N ALA A 97 17.26 9.16 -2.77
CA ALA A 97 17.59 8.79 -4.15
C ALA A 97 16.32 8.51 -4.98
N ALA A 98 15.32 7.83 -4.40
CA ALA A 98 14.05 7.64 -5.08
C ALA A 98 13.34 8.97 -5.37
N ARG A 99 13.43 9.94 -4.46
CA ARG A 99 12.87 11.28 -4.64
C ARG A 99 13.56 12.07 -5.74
N GLU A 100 14.87 11.94 -5.88
CA GLU A 100 15.60 12.56 -7.01
C GLU A 100 15.08 12.06 -8.36
N ILE A 101 14.81 10.76 -8.48
CA ILE A 101 14.26 10.17 -9.70
C ILE A 101 12.81 10.62 -9.94
N LEU A 102 11.98 10.58 -8.91
CA LEU A 102 10.54 10.81 -9.00
C LEU A 102 10.16 12.29 -9.08
N GLY A 103 10.98 13.16 -8.49
CA GLY A 103 10.67 14.58 -8.29
C GLY A 103 9.90 14.87 -7.00
N PRO A 104 9.69 16.17 -6.69
CA PRO A 104 9.20 16.61 -5.39
C PRO A 104 7.72 16.28 -5.11
N ASP A 105 6.94 16.04 -6.13
CA ASP A 105 5.49 15.82 -6.02
C ASP A 105 5.07 14.36 -5.83
N ALA A 106 6.00 13.43 -5.96
CA ALA A 106 5.71 12.01 -5.78
C ALA A 106 5.63 11.61 -4.30
N ILE A 107 4.90 10.56 -4.01
CA ILE A 107 4.83 9.92 -2.69
C ILE A 107 5.93 8.84 -2.59
N VAL A 108 6.68 8.84 -1.50
CA VAL A 108 7.66 7.80 -1.17
C VAL A 108 7.27 7.14 0.15
N GLY A 109 6.88 5.88 0.10
CA GLY A 109 6.58 5.07 1.28
C GLY A 109 7.68 4.06 1.59
N ILE A 110 7.85 3.72 2.87
CA ILE A 110 8.87 2.77 3.35
C ILE A 110 8.22 1.69 4.20
N SER A 111 8.56 0.42 3.93
CA SER A 111 8.23 -0.71 4.81
C SER A 111 9.00 -0.61 6.13
N THR A 112 8.33 -0.82 7.27
CA THR A 112 8.94 -0.82 8.61
C THR A 112 8.39 -1.96 9.47
N HIS A 113 9.22 -2.49 10.36
CA HIS A 113 8.91 -3.61 11.24
C HIS A 113 9.28 -3.34 12.71
N SER A 114 9.96 -2.22 12.98
CA SER A 114 10.43 -1.82 14.29
C SER A 114 10.37 -0.30 14.49
N ASP A 115 10.44 0.13 15.75
CA ASP A 115 10.48 1.54 16.13
C ASP A 115 11.70 2.25 15.52
N ALA A 116 12.86 1.56 15.47
CA ALA A 116 14.07 2.12 14.87
C ALA A 116 13.93 2.36 13.35
N GLU A 117 13.28 1.44 12.64
CA GLU A 117 13.01 1.60 11.21
C GLU A 117 12.00 2.74 10.94
N ILE A 118 11.01 2.94 11.82
CA ILE A 118 10.10 4.09 11.72
C ILE A 118 10.89 5.41 11.86
N ASP A 119 11.77 5.51 12.85
CA ASP A 119 12.58 6.71 13.04
C ASP A 119 13.52 6.96 11.86
N ALA A 120 14.16 5.90 11.34
CA ALA A 120 15.00 5.98 10.16
C ALA A 120 14.22 6.44 8.93
N ALA A 121 13.01 5.90 8.70
CA ALA A 121 12.14 6.31 7.60
C ALA A 121 11.73 7.80 7.69
N LYS A 122 11.41 8.28 8.91
CA LYS A 122 11.13 9.71 9.16
C LYS A 122 12.34 10.58 8.83
N ALA A 123 13.51 10.22 9.34
CA ALA A 123 14.75 10.95 9.10
C ALA A 123 15.15 10.97 7.62
N ALA A 124 14.85 9.88 6.88
CA ALA A 124 15.11 9.76 5.45
C ALA A 124 14.10 10.50 4.56
N GLY A 125 13.08 11.16 5.12
CA GLY A 125 12.10 11.93 4.39
C GLY A 125 11.03 11.10 3.68
N ALA A 126 10.65 9.94 4.24
CA ALA A 126 9.49 9.19 3.80
C ALA A 126 8.20 10.02 3.97
N ASP A 127 7.22 9.78 3.11
CA ASP A 127 5.90 10.43 3.18
C ASP A 127 4.89 9.61 3.99
N TYR A 128 5.11 8.31 4.10
CA TYR A 128 4.36 7.39 4.95
C TYR A 128 5.18 6.16 5.27
N VAL A 129 4.80 5.45 6.30
CA VAL A 129 5.39 4.15 6.65
C VAL A 129 4.38 3.01 6.47
N GLY A 130 4.83 1.90 5.89
CA GLY A 130 4.12 0.63 5.91
C GLY A 130 4.56 -0.16 7.13
N PHE A 131 3.65 -0.43 8.08
CA PHE A 131 3.98 -1.12 9.32
C PHE A 131 3.37 -2.52 9.38
N GLY A 132 4.18 -3.53 9.68
CA GLY A 132 3.72 -4.90 9.85
C GLY A 132 4.84 -5.93 10.00
N PRO A 133 4.46 -7.22 10.08
CA PRO A 133 3.10 -7.72 9.95
C PRO A 133 2.26 -7.49 11.22
N VAL A 134 1.02 -6.99 11.05
CA VAL A 134 0.11 -6.82 12.19
C VAL A 134 -0.40 -8.16 12.67
N PHE A 135 -0.83 -9.02 11.75
CA PHE A 135 -1.27 -10.40 12.02
C PHE A 135 -0.39 -11.40 11.28
N ALA A 136 -0.52 -12.67 11.62
CA ALA A 136 0.22 -13.75 10.94
C ALA A 136 -0.10 -13.77 9.44
N THR A 137 0.94 -13.89 8.62
CA THR A 137 0.81 -13.85 7.16
C THR A 137 1.90 -14.65 6.47
N ARG A 138 1.62 -15.11 5.24
CA ARG A 138 2.58 -15.78 4.36
C ARG A 138 2.79 -15.01 3.04
N SER A 139 2.18 -13.85 2.87
CA SER A 139 2.09 -13.17 1.56
C SER A 139 3.36 -12.48 1.08
N LYS A 140 4.40 -12.29 1.89
CA LYS A 140 5.64 -11.59 1.47
C LYS A 140 6.81 -12.52 1.09
N GLY A 141 6.60 -13.83 0.91
CA GLY A 141 7.58 -14.72 0.26
C GLY A 141 8.76 -15.16 1.14
N LYS A 142 9.93 -15.28 0.59
CA LYS A 142 11.07 -16.15 0.91
C LYS A 142 11.89 -15.83 2.17
N SER A 143 11.67 -14.76 2.90
CA SER A 143 12.41 -14.42 4.13
C SER A 143 11.57 -14.72 5.36
N PRO A 144 12.14 -15.17 6.47
CA PRO A 144 11.38 -15.26 7.71
C PRO A 144 10.85 -13.87 8.06
N LEU A 145 9.51 -13.72 8.00
CA LEU A 145 8.86 -12.49 8.42
C LEU A 145 9.04 -12.31 9.94
N PRO A 146 9.19 -11.08 10.44
CA PRO A 146 9.18 -10.83 11.86
C PRO A 146 7.84 -11.33 12.47
N PRO A 147 7.82 -11.65 13.77
CA PRO A 147 6.59 -12.06 14.43
C PRO A 147 5.50 -10.99 14.33
N PRO A 148 4.22 -11.40 14.32
CA PRO A 148 3.11 -10.46 14.29
C PRO A 148 3.17 -9.47 15.45
N GLN A 149 3.00 -8.19 15.13
CA GLN A 149 3.09 -7.08 16.10
C GLN A 149 1.78 -6.85 16.87
N GLY A 150 0.67 -7.36 16.35
CA GLY A 150 -0.66 -7.17 16.91
C GLY A 150 -1.16 -5.71 16.84
N ILE A 151 -2.36 -5.50 17.34
CA ILE A 151 -2.98 -4.16 17.40
C ILE A 151 -2.24 -3.23 18.38
N ALA A 152 -1.69 -3.76 19.46
CA ALA A 152 -0.90 -2.97 20.40
C ALA A 152 0.40 -2.42 19.74
N GLY A 153 1.08 -3.25 18.95
CA GLY A 153 2.23 -2.82 18.17
C GLY A 153 1.87 -1.78 17.11
N LEU A 154 0.72 -1.95 16.44
CA LEU A 154 0.24 -0.98 15.47
C LEU A 154 -0.06 0.39 16.11
N ARG A 155 -0.73 0.44 17.28
CA ARG A 155 -0.98 1.70 18.00
C ARG A 155 0.32 2.42 18.35
N ARG A 156 1.30 1.71 18.90
CA ARG A 156 2.63 2.26 19.18
C ARG A 156 3.30 2.80 17.92
N ALA A 157 3.21 2.07 16.81
CA ALA A 157 3.77 2.51 15.53
C ALA A 157 3.09 3.78 15.01
N VAL A 158 1.77 3.91 15.15
CA VAL A 158 1.01 5.12 14.76
C VAL A 158 1.46 6.32 15.58
N GLU A 159 1.60 6.18 16.89
CA GLU A 159 2.09 7.24 17.77
C GLU A 159 3.51 7.67 17.39
N ARG A 160 4.42 6.68 17.19
CA ARG A 160 5.82 6.96 16.87
C ARG A 160 6.01 7.55 15.47
N ALA A 161 5.25 7.10 14.50
CA ALA A 161 5.34 7.60 13.14
C ALA A 161 4.85 9.05 13.00
N SER A 162 4.02 9.54 13.92
CA SER A 162 3.45 10.89 13.85
C SER A 162 4.52 11.95 13.49
N PRO A 163 4.26 12.87 12.55
CA PRO A 163 3.01 13.10 11.83
C PRO A 163 2.82 12.26 10.55
N LEU A 164 3.71 11.30 10.24
CA LEU A 164 3.58 10.46 9.05
C LEU A 164 2.39 9.51 9.19
N PRO A 165 1.57 9.35 8.13
CA PRO A 165 0.53 8.34 8.11
C PRO A 165 1.10 6.91 8.12
N VAL A 166 0.41 6.00 8.80
CA VAL A 166 0.75 4.58 8.85
C VAL A 166 -0.19 3.79 7.95
N VAL A 167 0.39 2.98 7.07
CA VAL A 167 -0.28 1.94 6.30
C VAL A 167 -0.03 0.61 7.00
N ALA A 168 -1.04 0.04 7.64
CA ALA A 168 -0.93 -1.26 8.30
C ALA A 168 -0.95 -2.39 7.26
N ILE A 169 -0.09 -3.40 7.45
CA ILE A 169 0.00 -4.56 6.56
C ILE A 169 0.25 -5.85 7.33
N GLY A 170 -0.11 -6.98 6.73
CA GLY A 170 0.17 -8.34 7.21
C GLY A 170 -1.04 -8.99 7.87
N GLY A 171 -1.62 -9.99 7.20
CA GLY A 171 -2.72 -10.81 7.69
C GLY A 171 -4.03 -10.07 7.95
N ILE A 172 -4.19 -8.87 7.39
CA ILE A 172 -5.42 -8.08 7.54
C ILE A 172 -6.51 -8.66 6.63
N THR A 173 -7.68 -8.90 7.22
CA THR A 173 -8.87 -9.44 6.56
C THR A 173 -10.07 -8.53 6.77
N VAL A 174 -11.19 -8.81 6.11
CA VAL A 174 -12.47 -8.10 6.36
C VAL A 174 -12.86 -8.15 7.84
N ALA A 175 -12.61 -9.28 8.53
CA ALA A 175 -12.95 -9.44 9.94
C ALA A 175 -12.10 -8.57 10.88
N THR A 176 -10.85 -8.24 10.51
CA THR A 176 -9.90 -7.55 11.39
C THR A 176 -9.64 -6.10 11.00
N VAL A 177 -10.05 -5.68 9.81
CA VAL A 177 -9.74 -4.35 9.28
C VAL A 177 -10.32 -3.20 10.10
N ALA A 178 -11.47 -3.39 10.73
CA ALA A 178 -12.07 -2.40 11.62
C ALA A 178 -11.22 -2.12 12.87
N GLU A 179 -10.52 -3.13 13.40
CA GLU A 179 -9.59 -2.95 14.53
C GLU A 179 -8.35 -2.18 14.11
N VAL A 180 -7.86 -2.42 12.88
CA VAL A 180 -6.75 -1.70 12.27
C VAL A 180 -7.08 -0.21 12.12
N ALA A 181 -8.28 0.12 11.63
CA ALA A 181 -8.75 1.50 11.53
C ALA A 181 -8.86 2.18 12.90
N ARG A 182 -9.45 1.49 13.90
CA ARG A 182 -9.56 1.99 15.28
C ARG A 182 -8.20 2.14 15.99
N ALA A 183 -7.17 1.44 15.53
CA ALA A 183 -5.80 1.63 16.02
C ALA A 183 -5.12 2.88 15.47
N GLY A 184 -5.75 3.62 14.53
CA GLY A 184 -5.24 4.86 13.96
C GLY A 184 -4.48 4.70 12.64
N ALA A 185 -4.48 3.52 12.03
CA ALA A 185 -3.91 3.35 10.70
C ALA A 185 -4.67 4.17 9.66
N ARG A 186 -3.96 4.85 8.79
CA ARG A 186 -4.53 5.65 7.70
C ARG A 186 -5.04 4.77 6.56
N CYS A 187 -4.36 3.64 6.33
CA CYS A 187 -4.75 2.61 5.37
C CYS A 187 -4.57 1.22 5.96
N ALA A 188 -5.36 0.28 5.44
CA ALA A 188 -5.15 -1.14 5.60
C ALA A 188 -4.73 -1.77 4.27
N ALA A 189 -3.48 -2.29 4.20
CA ALA A 189 -2.95 -2.93 3.01
C ALA A 189 -3.23 -4.44 3.02
N ALA A 190 -3.71 -4.96 1.89
CA ALA A 190 -3.99 -6.37 1.72
C ALA A 190 -3.48 -6.89 0.37
N ILE A 191 -3.00 -8.14 0.38
CA ILE A 191 -2.57 -8.92 -0.80
C ILE A 191 -3.52 -10.11 -0.96
N ALA A 192 -3.24 -11.20 -0.25
CA ALA A 192 -3.94 -12.49 -0.43
C ALA A 192 -5.45 -12.39 -0.17
N GLU A 193 -5.88 -11.62 0.81
CA GLU A 193 -7.30 -11.38 1.12
C GLU A 193 -8.08 -10.87 -0.09
N LEU A 194 -7.44 -10.05 -0.93
CA LEU A 194 -8.05 -9.44 -2.11
C LEU A 194 -7.76 -10.23 -3.38
N CYS A 195 -6.48 -10.60 -3.61
CA CYS A 195 -6.06 -11.26 -4.84
C CYS A 195 -6.58 -12.69 -4.98
N ALA A 196 -6.79 -13.41 -3.88
CA ALA A 196 -7.26 -14.80 -3.89
C ALA A 196 -8.80 -14.91 -3.72
N ALA A 197 -9.50 -13.80 -3.58
CA ALA A 197 -10.95 -13.80 -3.47
C ALA A 197 -11.60 -14.25 -4.79
N PRO A 198 -12.66 -15.07 -4.77
CA PRO A 198 -13.41 -15.42 -5.98
C PRO A 198 -13.97 -14.20 -6.71
N ASP A 199 -14.35 -13.16 -5.97
CA ASP A 199 -14.74 -11.84 -6.46
C ASP A 199 -13.94 -10.75 -5.74
N PRO A 200 -12.81 -10.31 -6.32
CA PRO A 200 -11.96 -9.28 -5.73
C PRO A 200 -12.65 -7.92 -5.55
N ALA A 201 -13.59 -7.57 -6.41
CA ALA A 201 -14.33 -6.30 -6.30
C ALA A 201 -15.25 -6.31 -5.07
N THR A 202 -16.04 -7.36 -4.90
CA THR A 202 -16.88 -7.52 -3.72
C THR A 202 -16.07 -7.60 -2.44
N ARG A 203 -14.97 -8.37 -2.43
CA ARG A 203 -14.09 -8.46 -1.25
C ARG A 203 -13.48 -7.11 -0.88
N THR A 204 -13.04 -6.34 -1.85
CA THR A 204 -12.51 -4.99 -1.62
C THR A 204 -13.60 -4.06 -1.05
N ARG A 205 -14.84 -4.16 -1.56
CA ARG A 205 -15.97 -3.37 -1.08
C ARG A 205 -16.35 -3.70 0.37
N GLU A 206 -16.36 -4.98 0.72
CA GLU A 206 -16.56 -5.44 2.10
C GLU A 206 -15.49 -4.87 3.04
N MET A 207 -14.22 -4.96 2.62
CA MET A 207 -13.10 -4.45 3.39
C MET A 207 -13.16 -2.91 3.54
N ALA A 208 -13.52 -2.19 2.48
CA ALA A 208 -13.65 -0.74 2.51
C ALA A 208 -14.77 -0.27 3.46
N ARG A 209 -15.92 -0.94 3.44
CA ARG A 209 -17.03 -0.67 4.38
C ARG A 209 -16.62 -0.94 5.82
N ALA A 210 -16.00 -2.09 6.08
CA ALA A 210 -15.55 -2.46 7.42
C ALA A 210 -14.45 -1.53 7.95
N PHE A 211 -13.58 -0.98 7.08
CA PHE A 211 -12.54 -0.01 7.47
C PHE A 211 -13.15 1.31 7.93
N VAL A 212 -14.17 1.82 7.24
CA VAL A 212 -14.83 3.09 7.61
C VAL A 212 -15.73 2.92 8.84
N GLY A 213 -16.22 1.69 9.09
CA GLY A 213 -17.23 1.40 10.12
C GLY A 213 -18.63 1.86 9.72
N ASP A 214 -19.65 1.23 10.28
CA ASP A 214 -21.05 1.56 9.98
C ASP A 214 -21.50 2.95 10.51
N GLY A 215 -20.59 3.72 11.12
CA GLY A 215 -20.87 4.98 11.81
C GLY A 215 -20.56 6.27 11.06
N HIS A 216 -20.03 6.25 9.83
CA HIS A 216 -19.66 7.46 9.07
C HIS A 216 -20.37 7.58 7.72
N ALA A 217 -21.58 7.05 7.61
CA ALA A 217 -22.54 7.47 6.57
C ALA A 217 -23.23 8.76 7.04
N ARG A 218 -22.50 9.89 7.00
CA ARG A 218 -23.11 11.23 7.06
C ARG A 218 -22.49 12.13 6.01
#